data_2e2a112f6dd269e71a2c28b02861bdc2
#
_entry.id   2e2a112f6dd269e71a2c28b02861bdc2
#
_cell.length_a   1.000
_cell.length_b   1.000
_cell.length_c   1.000
_cell.angle_alpha   90.00
_cell.angle_beta   90.00
_cell.angle_gamma   90.00
#
_symmetry.space_group_name_H-M   'P 1'
#
loop_
_entity.id
_entity.type
_entity.pdbx_description
1 polymer ?
#
loop_
_entity_poly.entity_id
_entity_poly.type
_entity_poly.pdbx_seq_one_letter_code
_entity_poly.pdbx_strand_id
1 'polypeptide(L)'
;MAKKKRSALKRIRQTERRTTIKTVARSAARSAVKTARSAIEKGGEAVQEAVAEAASMLDRAAKRGAIHKNAARRKRSRIAKRAVKSTKTT
;
A
#
# COMPACT_ATOMS: atom_id res chain seq x y z
N MET A 1 -42.81 2.51 -2.41
CA MET A 1 -41.39 2.11 -2.39
C MET A 1 -41.19 0.83 -1.60
N ALA A 2 -40.55 -0.13 -2.22
CA ALA A 2 -40.23 -1.37 -1.53
C ALA A 2 -39.13 -1.08 -0.47
N LYS A 3 -39.41 -1.41 0.77
CA LYS A 3 -38.40 -1.31 1.83
C LYS A 3 -37.32 -2.37 1.58
N LYS A 4 -36.08 -1.98 1.59
CA LYS A 4 -34.97 -2.92 1.48
C LYS A 4 -34.98 -3.87 2.66
N LYS A 5 -34.79 -5.17 2.41
CA LYS A 5 -34.72 -6.18 3.46
C LYS A 5 -33.53 -5.91 4.37
N ARG A 6 -33.64 -6.32 5.65
CA ARG A 6 -32.53 -6.19 6.61
C ARG A 6 -31.25 -6.81 6.11
N SER A 7 -31.32 -7.97 5.43
CA SER A 7 -30.17 -8.64 4.85
C SER A 7 -29.50 -7.80 3.78
N ALA A 8 -30.27 -7.10 2.94
CA ALA A 8 -29.72 -6.19 1.91
C ALA A 8 -29.03 -5.00 2.55
N LEU A 9 -29.64 -4.40 3.58
CA LEU A 9 -29.04 -3.28 4.32
C LEU A 9 -27.74 -3.69 5.01
N LYS A 10 -27.73 -4.87 5.63
CA LYS A 10 -26.54 -5.42 6.27
C LYS A 10 -25.40 -5.60 5.25
N ARG A 11 -25.72 -6.13 4.07
CA ARG A 11 -24.76 -6.34 2.98
C ARG A 11 -24.17 -5.00 2.49
N ILE A 12 -25.01 -3.98 2.35
CA ILE A 12 -24.58 -2.64 1.96
C ILE A 12 -23.59 -2.09 2.98
N ARG A 13 -23.90 -2.18 4.27
CA ARG A 13 -23.00 -1.72 5.35
C ARG A 13 -21.67 -2.46 5.33
N GLN A 14 -21.68 -3.77 5.14
CA GLN A 14 -20.47 -4.58 5.06
C GLN A 14 -19.63 -4.18 3.85
N THR A 15 -20.27 -3.95 2.70
CA THR A 15 -19.58 -3.50 1.48
C THR A 15 -18.92 -2.15 1.69
N GLU A 16 -19.62 -1.21 2.31
CA GLU A 16 -19.08 0.12 2.63
C GLU A 16 -17.87 0.02 3.54
N ARG A 17 -17.94 -0.79 4.60
CA ARG A 17 -16.80 -1.01 5.51
C ARG A 17 -15.60 -1.60 4.79
N ARG A 18 -15.81 -2.63 3.95
CA ARG A 18 -14.74 -3.27 3.18
C ARG A 18 -14.12 -2.29 2.19
N THR A 19 -14.94 -1.50 1.52
CA THR A 19 -14.47 -0.48 0.59
C THR A 19 -13.62 0.56 1.30
N THR A 20 -14.05 1.03 2.46
CA THR A 20 -13.32 1.99 3.27
C THR A 20 -11.97 1.43 3.70
N ILE A 21 -11.94 0.20 4.22
CA ILE A 21 -10.71 -0.47 4.64
C ILE A 21 -9.72 -0.60 3.48
N LYS A 22 -10.20 -1.02 2.32
CA LYS A 22 -9.37 -1.17 1.11
C LYS A 22 -8.84 0.18 0.63
N THR A 23 -9.68 1.21 0.64
CA THR A 23 -9.29 2.56 0.22
C THR A 23 -8.21 3.11 1.14
N VAL A 24 -8.37 2.97 2.46
CA VAL A 24 -7.37 3.42 3.43
C VAL A 24 -6.05 2.67 3.25
N ALA A 25 -6.11 1.33 3.09
CA ALA A 25 -4.91 0.52 2.88
C ALA A 25 -4.17 0.91 1.60
N ARG A 26 -4.92 1.17 0.53
CA ARG A 26 -4.34 1.59 -0.76
C ARG A 26 -3.67 2.97 -0.65
N SER A 27 -4.33 3.91 0.00
CA SER A 27 -3.79 5.26 0.23
C SER A 27 -2.54 5.22 1.10
N ALA A 28 -2.54 4.42 2.16
CA ALA A 28 -1.39 4.24 3.04
C ALA A 28 -0.20 3.67 2.28
N ALA A 29 -0.45 2.66 1.41
CA ALA A 29 0.59 2.07 0.58
C ALA A 29 1.18 3.09 -0.40
N ARG A 30 0.34 3.88 -1.06
CA ARG A 30 0.79 4.94 -1.98
C ARG A 30 1.65 5.98 -1.28
N SER A 31 1.22 6.42 -0.10
CA SER A 31 1.95 7.40 0.69
C SER A 31 3.30 6.86 1.12
N ALA A 32 3.35 5.60 1.56
CA ALA A 32 4.59 4.96 1.97
C ALA A 32 5.57 4.82 0.79
N VAL A 33 5.07 4.46 -0.39
CA VAL A 33 5.89 4.37 -1.62
C VAL A 33 6.46 5.73 -1.99
N LYS A 34 5.63 6.77 -1.92
CA LYS A 34 6.06 8.14 -2.22
C LYS A 34 7.14 8.61 -1.24
N THR A 35 6.95 8.32 0.04
CA THR A 35 7.92 8.64 1.09
C THR A 35 9.24 7.89 0.85
N ALA A 36 9.17 6.61 0.47
CA ALA A 36 10.35 5.80 0.16
C ALA A 36 11.11 6.37 -1.03
N ARG A 37 10.43 6.78 -2.08
CA ARG A 37 11.06 7.40 -3.26
C ARG A 37 11.77 8.71 -2.90
N SER A 38 11.12 9.55 -2.09
CA SER A 38 11.71 10.79 -1.61
C SER A 38 12.95 10.53 -0.77
N ALA A 39 12.90 9.54 0.11
CA ALA A 39 14.03 9.15 0.95
C ALA A 39 15.20 8.65 0.11
N ILE A 40 14.93 7.87 -0.94
CA ILE A 40 15.96 7.36 -1.88
C ILE A 40 16.65 8.52 -2.59
N GLU A 41 15.88 9.51 -3.03
CA GLU A 41 16.43 10.70 -3.71
C GLU A 41 17.34 11.52 -2.79
N LYS A 42 16.95 11.65 -1.53
CA LYS A 42 17.74 12.38 -0.54
C LYS A 42 18.96 11.59 -0.05
N GLY A 43 18.88 10.25 -0.09
CA GLY A 43 19.91 9.38 0.42
C GLY A 43 19.97 9.36 1.95
N GLY A 44 20.94 8.67 2.49
CA GLY A 44 21.19 8.60 3.92
C GLY A 44 20.55 7.41 4.62
N GLU A 45 20.59 7.42 5.95
CA GLU A 45 20.13 6.30 6.78
C GLU A 45 18.63 6.04 6.72
N ALA A 46 17.84 7.08 6.44
CA ALA A 46 16.39 6.99 6.38
C ALA A 46 15.90 6.12 5.21
N VAL A 47 16.75 5.84 4.22
CA VAL A 47 16.39 5.05 3.04
C VAL A 47 15.92 3.65 3.41
N GLN A 48 16.71 2.93 4.22
CA GLN A 48 16.39 1.55 4.60
C GLN A 48 15.08 1.47 5.37
N GLU A 49 14.90 2.37 6.32
CA GLU A 49 13.69 2.43 7.13
C GLU A 49 12.46 2.74 6.27
N ALA A 50 12.56 3.72 5.38
CA ALA A 50 11.47 4.10 4.49
C ALA A 50 11.11 2.97 3.51
N VAL A 51 12.10 2.28 2.96
CA VAL A 51 11.89 1.13 2.06
C VAL A 51 11.22 -0.02 2.81
N ALA A 52 11.66 -0.32 4.01
CA ALA A 52 11.05 -1.37 4.85
C ALA A 52 9.59 -1.05 5.17
N GLU A 53 9.29 0.19 5.51
CA GLU A 53 7.93 0.64 5.78
C GLU A 53 7.05 0.53 4.53
N ALA A 54 7.55 0.95 3.37
CA ALA A 54 6.83 0.84 2.11
C ALA A 54 6.51 -0.62 1.78
N ALA A 55 7.49 -1.52 1.96
CA ALA A 55 7.30 -2.95 1.74
C ALA A 55 6.22 -3.50 2.67
N SER A 56 6.25 -3.13 3.94
CA SER A 56 5.26 -3.55 4.94
C SER A 56 3.85 -3.08 4.57
N MET A 57 3.71 -1.81 4.17
CA MET A 57 2.41 -1.25 3.77
C MET A 57 1.85 -1.90 2.50
N LEU A 58 2.72 -2.20 1.53
CA LEU A 58 2.32 -2.91 0.31
C LEU A 58 1.85 -4.33 0.64
N ASP A 59 2.56 -5.04 1.51
CA ASP A 59 2.17 -6.38 1.94
C ASP A 59 0.83 -6.38 2.68
N ARG A 60 0.62 -5.42 3.55
CA ARG A 60 -0.66 -5.28 4.27
C ARG A 60 -1.81 -4.98 3.32
N ALA A 61 -1.58 -4.10 2.34
CA ALA A 61 -2.59 -3.77 1.35
C ALA A 61 -2.94 -4.98 0.49
N ALA A 62 -1.94 -5.78 0.09
CA ALA A 62 -2.15 -7.02 -0.66
C ALA A 62 -2.91 -8.05 0.19
N LYS A 63 -2.55 -8.19 1.46
CA LYS A 63 -3.21 -9.12 2.39
C LYS A 63 -4.67 -8.78 2.59
N ARG A 64 -5.02 -7.49 2.61
CA ARG A 64 -6.40 -7.02 2.71
C ARG A 64 -7.16 -7.04 1.38
N GLY A 65 -6.48 -7.38 0.29
CA GLY A 65 -7.07 -7.40 -1.05
C GLY A 65 -7.25 -6.02 -1.67
N ALA A 66 -6.65 -4.97 -1.11
CA ALA A 66 -6.71 -3.62 -1.65
C ALA A 66 -5.90 -3.49 -2.95
N ILE A 67 -4.80 -4.21 -3.04
CA ILE A 67 -4.00 -4.34 -4.26
C ILE A 67 -3.70 -5.82 -4.50
N HIS A 68 -3.45 -6.17 -5.75
CA HIS A 68 -3.11 -7.55 -6.09
C HIS A 68 -1.69 -7.87 -5.58
N LYS A 69 -1.49 -9.10 -5.09
CA LYS A 69 -0.18 -9.54 -4.57
C LYS A 69 0.97 -9.36 -5.56
N ASN A 70 0.70 -9.57 -6.86
CA ASN A 70 1.72 -9.38 -7.90
C ASN A 70 2.08 -7.92 -8.09
N ALA A 71 1.11 -7.02 -7.99
CA ALA A 71 1.35 -5.58 -8.04
C ALA A 71 2.20 -5.14 -6.83
N ALA A 72 1.90 -5.67 -5.65
CA ALA A 72 2.68 -5.39 -4.44
C ALA A 72 4.13 -5.85 -4.61
N ARG A 73 4.35 -7.06 -5.13
CA ARG A 73 5.68 -7.61 -5.40
C ARG A 73 6.47 -6.73 -6.36
N ARG A 74 5.84 -6.31 -7.45
CA ARG A 74 6.49 -5.45 -8.45
C ARG A 74 6.93 -4.12 -7.83
N LYS A 75 6.07 -3.50 -7.07
CA LYS A 75 6.36 -2.22 -6.41
C LYS A 75 7.48 -2.37 -5.39
N ARG A 76 7.44 -3.43 -4.57
CA ARG A 76 8.50 -3.73 -3.61
C ARG A 76 9.84 -3.94 -4.30
N SER A 77 9.84 -4.74 -5.35
CA SER A 77 11.05 -5.04 -6.13
C SER A 77 11.64 -3.77 -6.74
N ARG A 78 10.82 -2.92 -7.34
CA ARG A 78 11.27 -1.66 -7.93
C ARG A 78 11.88 -0.72 -6.91
N ILE A 79 11.25 -0.61 -5.74
CA ILE A 79 11.76 0.24 -4.66
C ILE A 79 13.08 -0.29 -4.14
N ALA A 80 13.18 -1.59 -3.90
CA ALA A 80 14.40 -2.22 -3.42
C ALA A 80 15.56 -2.04 -4.40
N LYS A 81 15.32 -2.26 -5.68
CA LYS A 81 16.32 -2.05 -6.73
C LYS A 81 16.79 -0.61 -6.81
N ARG A 82 15.85 0.34 -6.70
CA ARG A 82 16.17 1.76 -6.74
C ARG A 82 17.02 2.16 -5.55
N ALA A 83 16.72 1.62 -4.36
CA ALA A 83 17.51 1.87 -3.16
C ALA A 83 18.93 1.33 -3.29
N VAL A 84 19.09 0.10 -3.79
CA VAL A 84 20.40 -0.50 -4.03
C VAL A 84 21.20 0.29 -5.06
N LYS A 85 20.57 0.69 -6.15
CA LYS A 85 21.20 1.47 -7.21
C LYS A 85 21.69 2.82 -6.69
N SER A 86 20.89 3.49 -5.87
CA SER A 86 21.26 4.77 -5.26
C SER A 86 22.47 4.61 -4.34
N THR A 87 22.55 3.52 -3.59
CA THR A 87 23.67 3.24 -2.71
C THR A 87 24.98 2.98 -3.49
N LYS A 88 24.88 2.30 -4.63
CA LYS A 88 26.04 1.97 -5.46
C LYS A 88 26.63 3.17 -6.21
N THR A 89 25.84 4.20 -6.45
CA THR A 89 26.28 5.39 -7.17
C THR A 89 27.03 6.40 -6.30
N THR A 90 27.05 6.17 -5.02
CA THR A 90 27.86 6.96 -4.10
C THR A 90 29.17 6.25 -3.79
#